data_ac33d5d7ecd7a23eda1e15b3f1671b9a
#
_entry.id   ac33d5d7ecd7a23eda1e15b3f1671b9a
#
_cell.length_a   1.000
_cell.length_b   1.000
_cell.length_c   1.000
_cell.angle_alpha   90.00
_cell.angle_beta   90.00
_cell.angle_gamma   90.00
#
_symmetry.space_group_name_H-M   'P 1'
#
loop_
_entity.id
_entity.type
_entity.pdbx_description
1 polymer ?
#
loop_
_entity_poly.entity_id
_entity_poly.type
_entity_poly.pdbx_seq_one_letter_code
_entity_poly.pdbx_strand_id
1 'polypeptide(L)'
;MRRRGPFHIDIEKTFLLLRKTRTPTISRRIRTLIIDMGLHCIAVYRLGQAIERFHRRHRVLGKALRVVYLLMNYAVVLVHKVELNVNSEIGAGFRISHAACIFIGPCRIGDNCTVTHNVTIGLGLTEARAGLPVIGHNVWIGTGSVVAGNITIGDGVTISAGSIVTRSIPPKCLVAGNPARVVSRDYDNTHMIVYRMND
;
A
#
# COMPACT_ATOMS: atom_id res chain seq x y z
N MET A 1 7.59 22.39 -13.59
CA MET A 1 6.48 21.51 -13.17
C MET A 1 6.60 21.22 -11.68
N ARG A 2 5.62 21.55 -10.84
CA ARG A 2 5.62 21.16 -9.43
C ARG A 2 5.48 19.63 -9.38
N ARG A 3 6.44 18.91 -8.78
CA ARG A 3 6.32 17.48 -8.53
C ARG A 3 5.08 17.24 -7.67
N ARG A 4 4.12 16.50 -8.19
CA ARG A 4 2.90 16.11 -7.46
C ARG A 4 3.31 15.23 -6.27
N GLY A 5 2.76 15.52 -5.09
CA GLY A 5 3.07 14.71 -3.90
C GLY A 5 2.46 13.29 -3.98
N PRO A 6 3.01 12.30 -3.24
CA PRO A 6 2.54 10.91 -3.28
C PRO A 6 1.03 10.76 -3.08
N PHE A 7 0.45 11.48 -2.11
CA PHE A 7 -0.99 11.42 -1.84
C PHE A 7 -1.86 11.90 -3.02
N HIS A 8 -1.38 12.89 -3.77
CA HIS A 8 -2.12 13.34 -4.97
C HIS A 8 -2.21 12.22 -6.01
N ILE A 9 -1.14 11.48 -6.19
CA ILE A 9 -1.07 10.34 -7.11
C ILE A 9 -1.93 9.18 -6.60
N ASP A 10 -1.97 8.93 -5.28
CA ASP A 10 -2.85 7.93 -4.67
C ASP A 10 -4.33 8.22 -4.96
N ILE A 11 -4.71 9.51 -4.86
CA ILE A 11 -6.06 9.99 -5.20
C ILE A 11 -6.35 9.81 -6.69
N GLU A 12 -5.44 10.22 -7.58
CA GLU A 12 -5.62 10.09 -9.04
C GLU A 12 -5.83 8.64 -9.45
N LYS A 13 -5.01 7.71 -8.93
CA LYS A 13 -5.17 6.28 -9.18
C LYS A 13 -6.54 5.78 -8.73
N THR A 14 -6.99 6.19 -7.57
CA THR A 14 -8.30 5.81 -7.05
C THR A 14 -9.43 6.28 -7.97
N PHE A 15 -9.36 7.50 -8.49
CA PHE A 15 -10.33 8.01 -9.44
C PHE A 15 -10.33 7.25 -10.77
N LEU A 16 -9.16 6.93 -11.30
CA LEU A 16 -9.04 6.15 -12.52
C LEU A 16 -9.71 4.78 -12.40
N LEU A 17 -9.43 4.09 -11.28
CA LEU A 17 -9.99 2.76 -11.03
C LEU A 17 -11.50 2.78 -10.81
N LEU A 18 -12.01 3.74 -10.03
CA LEU A 18 -13.44 3.79 -9.67
C LEU A 18 -14.30 4.45 -10.76
N ARG A 19 -13.76 5.40 -11.51
CA ARG A 19 -14.54 6.29 -12.37
C ARG A 19 -14.06 6.35 -13.82
N LYS A 20 -12.96 5.68 -14.15
CA LYS A 20 -12.30 5.72 -15.49
C LYS A 20 -12.05 7.15 -15.99
N THR A 21 -11.78 8.10 -15.06
CA THR A 21 -11.53 9.50 -15.40
C THR A 21 -10.37 10.08 -14.60
N ARG A 22 -9.48 10.86 -15.27
CA ARG A 22 -8.38 11.57 -14.63
C ARG A 22 -8.82 12.94 -14.06
N THR A 23 -9.92 13.51 -14.56
CA THR A 23 -10.39 14.85 -14.19
C THR A 23 -11.82 14.81 -13.64
N PRO A 24 -12.04 14.23 -12.45
CA PRO A 24 -13.37 14.22 -11.87
C PRO A 24 -13.81 15.64 -11.45
N THR A 25 -15.10 15.91 -11.53
CA THR A 25 -15.70 17.14 -10.99
C THR A 25 -15.44 17.27 -9.48
N ILE A 26 -15.46 18.48 -8.95
CA ILE A 26 -15.19 18.77 -7.53
C ILE A 26 -16.14 17.95 -6.63
N SER A 27 -17.42 17.89 -6.96
CA SER A 27 -18.41 17.11 -6.19
C SER A 27 -18.08 15.60 -6.17
N ARG A 28 -17.64 15.05 -7.29
CA ARG A 28 -17.19 13.66 -7.36
C ARG A 28 -15.91 13.40 -6.56
N ARG A 29 -14.98 14.37 -6.53
CA ARG A 29 -13.77 14.31 -5.69
C ARG A 29 -14.15 14.22 -4.21
N ILE A 30 -14.97 15.17 -3.74
CA ILE A 30 -15.43 15.22 -2.36
C ILE A 30 -16.14 13.92 -1.98
N ARG A 31 -17.09 13.48 -2.81
CA ARG A 31 -17.81 12.21 -2.56
C ARG A 31 -16.88 11.01 -2.44
N THR A 32 -15.89 10.88 -3.32
CA THR A 32 -14.94 9.75 -3.27
C THR A 32 -14.05 9.83 -2.04
N LEU A 33 -13.55 11.02 -1.67
CA LEU A 33 -12.79 11.23 -0.44
C LEU A 33 -13.59 10.87 0.82
N ILE A 34 -14.90 11.05 0.80
CA ILE A 34 -15.77 10.69 1.95
C ILE A 34 -16.06 9.18 1.99
N ILE A 35 -16.23 8.54 0.82
CA ILE A 35 -16.75 7.16 0.75
C ILE A 35 -15.61 6.12 0.69
N ASP A 36 -14.46 6.45 0.09
CA ASP A 36 -13.38 5.48 -0.12
C ASP A 36 -12.57 5.26 1.16
N MET A 37 -12.86 4.16 1.84
CA MET A 37 -12.19 3.76 3.09
C MET A 37 -10.68 3.57 2.92
N GLY A 38 -10.24 3.07 1.76
CA GLY A 38 -8.82 2.91 1.45
C GLY A 38 -8.08 4.25 1.41
N LEU A 39 -8.72 5.28 0.86
CA LEU A 39 -8.15 6.64 0.86
C LEU A 39 -8.06 7.23 2.27
N HIS A 40 -9.00 6.94 3.18
CA HIS A 40 -8.90 7.39 4.57
C HIS A 40 -7.64 6.82 5.23
N CYS A 41 -7.42 5.52 5.09
CA CYS A 41 -6.24 4.85 5.65
C CYS A 41 -4.94 5.43 5.08
N ILE A 42 -4.88 5.61 3.75
CA ILE A 42 -3.71 6.19 3.07
C ILE A 42 -3.49 7.65 3.48
N ALA A 43 -4.56 8.45 3.61
CA ALA A 43 -4.46 9.85 4.03
C ALA A 43 -3.84 9.98 5.43
N VAL A 44 -4.31 9.18 6.40
CA VAL A 44 -3.77 9.17 7.76
C VAL A 44 -2.32 8.69 7.77
N TYR A 45 -1.97 7.66 7.01
CA TYR A 45 -0.59 7.21 6.86
C TYR A 45 0.32 8.30 6.26
N ARG A 46 -0.09 8.97 5.18
CA ARG A 46 0.68 10.06 4.56
C ARG A 46 0.83 11.27 5.49
N LEU A 47 -0.22 11.58 6.26
CA LEU A 47 -0.15 12.60 7.31
C LEU A 47 0.87 12.22 8.38
N GLY A 48 0.85 10.98 8.86
CA GLY A 48 1.83 10.47 9.82
C GLY A 48 3.26 10.64 9.32
N GLN A 49 3.54 10.26 8.08
CA GLN A 49 4.86 10.46 7.47
C GLN A 49 5.26 11.96 7.37
N ALA A 50 4.30 12.84 7.09
CA ALA A 50 4.57 14.29 7.06
C ALA A 50 4.89 14.82 8.46
N ILE A 51 4.16 14.38 9.47
CA ILE A 51 4.37 14.74 10.88
C ILE A 51 5.73 14.21 11.37
N GLU A 52 6.14 12.99 11.01
CA GLU A 52 7.44 12.45 11.36
C GLU A 52 8.59 13.27 10.76
N ARG A 53 8.46 13.69 9.48
CA ARG A 53 9.43 14.60 8.84
C ARG A 53 9.47 15.97 9.53
N PHE A 54 8.30 16.53 9.87
CA PHE A 54 8.19 17.81 10.57
C PHE A 54 8.77 17.75 11.99
N HIS A 55 8.50 16.67 12.74
CA HIS A 55 9.00 16.47 14.10
C HIS A 55 10.53 16.48 14.18
N ARG A 56 11.23 15.96 13.15
CA ARG A 56 12.71 16.03 13.11
C ARG A 56 13.23 17.47 13.14
N ARG A 57 12.43 18.44 12.70
CA ARG A 57 12.80 19.86 12.62
C ARG A 57 12.21 20.69 13.77
N HIS A 58 11.04 20.32 14.28
CA HIS A 58 10.28 21.05 15.30
C HIS A 58 9.81 20.11 16.40
N ARG A 59 10.68 19.84 17.38
CA ARG A 59 10.47 18.76 18.38
C ARG A 59 9.20 18.95 19.22
N VAL A 60 8.94 20.17 19.73
CA VAL A 60 7.81 20.43 20.65
C VAL A 60 6.48 20.31 19.92
N LEU A 61 6.30 21.10 18.85
CA LEU A 61 5.08 21.08 18.05
C LEU A 61 4.88 19.71 17.36
N GLY A 62 5.97 19.07 16.93
CA GLY A 62 5.94 17.74 16.38
C GLY A 62 5.43 16.68 17.35
N LYS A 63 5.72 16.80 18.66
CA LYS A 63 5.13 15.90 19.67
C LYS A 63 3.61 16.06 19.76
N ALA A 64 3.13 17.31 19.77
CA ALA A 64 1.68 17.56 19.79
C ALA A 64 0.97 17.00 18.55
N LEU A 65 1.57 17.22 17.37
CA LEU A 65 1.02 16.67 16.11
C LEU A 65 1.06 15.14 16.07
N ARG A 66 2.06 14.49 16.68
CA ARG A 66 2.10 13.03 16.81
C ARG A 66 0.92 12.49 17.63
N VAL A 67 0.51 13.19 18.69
CA VAL A 67 -0.68 12.78 19.48
C VAL A 67 -1.92 12.82 18.58
N VAL A 68 -2.09 13.88 17.80
CA VAL A 68 -3.22 13.97 16.84
C VAL A 68 -3.16 12.82 15.84
N TYR A 69 -1.99 12.55 15.27
CA TYR A 69 -1.81 11.41 14.37
C TYR A 69 -2.16 10.08 15.03
N LEU A 70 -1.71 9.84 16.27
CA LEU A 70 -2.00 8.60 16.99
C LEU A 70 -3.50 8.39 17.18
N LEU A 71 -4.24 9.45 17.53
CA LEU A 71 -5.70 9.39 17.68
C LEU A 71 -6.39 9.08 16.34
N MET A 72 -5.96 9.74 15.25
CA MET A 72 -6.49 9.48 13.90
C MET A 72 -6.17 8.05 13.44
N ASN A 73 -4.94 7.59 13.66
CA ASN A 73 -4.54 6.23 13.31
C ASN A 73 -5.32 5.18 14.12
N TYR A 74 -5.51 5.43 15.41
CA TYR A 74 -6.33 4.56 16.27
C TYR A 74 -7.77 4.47 15.76
N ALA A 75 -8.37 5.61 15.36
CA ALA A 75 -9.70 5.62 14.76
C ALA A 75 -9.76 4.80 13.44
N VAL A 76 -8.75 4.93 12.57
CA VAL A 76 -8.63 4.12 11.35
C VAL A 76 -8.54 2.62 11.67
N VAL A 77 -7.71 2.25 12.65
CA VAL A 77 -7.57 0.85 13.08
C VAL A 77 -8.88 0.31 13.66
N LEU A 78 -9.57 1.09 14.47
CA LEU A 78 -10.86 0.68 15.06
C LEU A 78 -11.94 0.47 14.00
N VAL A 79 -12.07 1.42 13.07
CA VAL A 79 -13.17 1.44 12.09
C VAL A 79 -12.90 0.51 10.93
N HIS A 80 -11.68 0.59 10.35
CA HIS A 80 -11.35 -0.13 9.12
C HIS A 80 -10.55 -1.41 9.35
N LYS A 81 -10.02 -1.64 10.57
CA LYS A 81 -9.10 -2.75 10.86
C LYS A 81 -7.89 -2.76 9.91
N VAL A 82 -7.38 -1.56 9.60
CA VAL A 82 -6.22 -1.35 8.73
C VAL A 82 -5.12 -0.68 9.52
N GLU A 83 -3.97 -1.34 9.57
CA GLU A 83 -2.77 -0.82 10.21
C GLU A 83 -1.66 -0.67 9.17
N LEU A 84 -1.25 0.57 8.92
CA LEU A 84 -0.10 0.92 8.08
C LEU A 84 0.98 1.51 8.98
N ASN A 85 2.09 0.81 9.11
CA ASN A 85 3.19 1.31 9.94
C ASN A 85 3.77 2.59 9.34
N VAL A 86 3.86 3.66 10.13
CA VAL A 86 4.36 4.97 9.69
C VAL A 86 5.81 4.93 9.21
N ASN A 87 6.60 3.95 9.66
CA ASN A 87 7.99 3.74 9.24
C ASN A 87 8.10 2.94 7.93
N SER A 88 7.01 2.46 7.37
CA SER A 88 7.02 1.86 6.04
C SER A 88 7.36 2.90 4.99
N GLU A 89 8.11 2.52 3.97
CA GLU A 89 8.38 3.34 2.80
C GLU A 89 7.45 2.90 1.66
N ILE A 90 6.26 3.52 1.57
CA ILE A 90 5.28 3.20 0.53
C ILE A 90 5.34 4.26 -0.56
N GLY A 91 5.59 3.83 -1.78
CA GLY A 91 5.65 4.66 -2.98
C GLY A 91 4.34 5.36 -3.34
N ALA A 92 4.37 6.18 -4.38
CA ALA A 92 3.19 6.91 -4.86
C ALA A 92 2.24 5.99 -5.65
N GLY A 93 0.97 6.35 -5.73
CA GLY A 93 -0.03 5.52 -6.41
C GLY A 93 -0.35 4.22 -5.66
N PHE A 94 -0.15 4.21 -4.34
CA PHE A 94 -0.57 3.10 -3.51
C PHE A 94 -2.09 3.07 -3.38
N ARG A 95 -2.69 1.89 -3.50
CA ARG A 95 -4.12 1.71 -3.37
C ARG A 95 -4.46 0.58 -2.41
N ILE A 96 -5.43 0.82 -1.55
CA ILE A 96 -6.12 -0.18 -0.77
C ILE A 96 -7.50 -0.40 -1.40
N SER A 97 -7.74 -1.61 -1.88
CA SER A 97 -9.04 -2.01 -2.40
C SER A 97 -9.78 -2.81 -1.34
N HIS A 98 -10.95 -2.33 -0.91
CA HIS A 98 -11.70 -2.91 0.21
C HIS A 98 -10.91 -2.90 1.53
N ALA A 99 -10.84 -1.74 2.16
CA ALA A 99 -10.09 -1.54 3.40
C ALA A 99 -10.72 -2.32 4.57
N ALA A 100 -10.21 -3.53 4.81
CA ALA A 100 -10.59 -4.38 5.93
C ALA A 100 -9.46 -5.37 6.26
N CYS A 101 -9.13 -5.48 7.55
CA CYS A 101 -8.19 -6.47 8.08
C CYS A 101 -6.83 -6.48 7.33
N ILE A 102 -6.22 -5.31 7.15
CA ILE A 102 -4.91 -5.18 6.50
C ILE A 102 -3.87 -4.82 7.56
N PHE A 103 -2.76 -5.54 7.55
CA PHE A 103 -1.59 -5.23 8.37
C PHE A 103 -0.36 -5.06 7.48
N ILE A 104 0.25 -3.88 7.50
CA ILE A 104 1.52 -3.59 6.82
C ILE A 104 2.53 -3.11 7.86
N GLY A 105 3.45 -3.99 8.24
CA GLY A 105 4.59 -3.69 9.10
C GLY A 105 5.63 -2.81 8.43
N PRO A 106 6.71 -2.43 9.13
CA PRO A 106 7.79 -1.65 8.53
C PRO A 106 8.38 -2.41 7.33
N CYS A 107 8.20 -1.89 6.12
CA CYS A 107 8.66 -2.52 4.88
C CYS A 107 8.84 -1.48 3.78
N ARG A 108 9.37 -1.89 2.64
CA ARG A 108 9.42 -1.07 1.42
C ARG A 108 8.43 -1.58 0.40
N ILE A 109 7.62 -0.67 -0.14
CA ILE A 109 6.68 -0.95 -1.22
C ILE A 109 6.91 0.11 -2.29
N GLY A 110 7.16 -0.32 -3.51
CA GLY A 110 7.36 0.57 -4.66
C GLY A 110 6.10 1.32 -5.08
N ASP A 111 6.23 2.04 -6.18
CA ASP A 111 5.15 2.84 -6.71
C ASP A 111 4.05 1.98 -7.35
N ASN A 112 2.85 2.54 -7.40
CA ASN A 112 1.71 1.98 -8.13
C ASN A 112 1.26 0.59 -7.66
N CYS A 113 1.53 0.22 -6.40
CA CYS A 113 1.09 -1.04 -5.85
C CYS A 113 -0.37 -1.00 -5.39
N THR A 114 -1.00 -2.17 -5.37
CA THR A 114 -2.37 -2.34 -4.88
C THR A 114 -2.43 -3.52 -3.93
N VAL A 115 -3.06 -3.32 -2.77
CA VAL A 115 -3.40 -4.39 -1.83
C VAL A 115 -4.92 -4.48 -1.68
N THR A 116 -5.40 -5.70 -1.50
CA THR A 116 -6.82 -5.95 -1.23
C THR A 116 -7.02 -6.23 0.26
N HIS A 117 -8.24 -6.57 0.68
CA HIS A 117 -8.53 -6.84 2.09
C HIS A 117 -7.82 -8.11 2.62
N ASN A 118 -7.69 -8.20 3.95
CA ASN A 118 -7.11 -9.33 4.66
C ASN A 118 -5.67 -9.66 4.22
N VAL A 119 -4.89 -8.64 3.89
CA VAL A 119 -3.48 -8.79 3.49
C VAL A 119 -2.57 -8.51 4.67
N THR A 120 -1.59 -9.38 4.88
CA THR A 120 -0.53 -9.19 5.88
C THR A 120 0.83 -9.08 5.19
N ILE A 121 1.57 -8.01 5.51
CA ILE A 121 2.96 -7.82 5.06
C ILE A 121 3.83 -7.56 6.30
N GLY A 122 4.82 -8.42 6.55
CA GLY A 122 5.60 -8.28 7.78
C GLY A 122 6.83 -9.18 7.92
N LEU A 123 7.27 -9.30 9.16
CA LEU A 123 8.45 -10.07 9.54
C LEU A 123 8.29 -11.57 9.27
N GLY A 124 9.38 -12.22 8.90
CA GLY A 124 9.46 -13.68 8.93
C GLY A 124 9.60 -14.20 10.36
N LEU A 125 8.94 -15.32 10.63
CA LEU A 125 8.87 -15.92 11.97
C LEU A 125 10.07 -16.79 12.36
N THR A 126 11.00 -17.06 11.44
CA THR A 126 12.19 -17.87 11.71
C THR A 126 13.45 -17.03 11.60
N GLU A 127 14.49 -17.36 12.39
CA GLU A 127 15.79 -16.66 12.35
C GLU A 127 16.37 -16.62 10.93
N ALA A 128 16.28 -17.72 10.18
CA ALA A 128 16.75 -17.82 8.81
C ALA A 128 16.00 -16.90 7.82
N ARG A 129 14.84 -16.35 8.22
CA ARG A 129 14.00 -15.44 7.42
C ARG A 129 13.68 -14.15 8.15
N ALA A 130 14.42 -13.87 9.23
CA ALA A 130 14.28 -12.62 9.96
C ALA A 130 14.56 -11.45 9.02
N GLY A 131 13.64 -10.50 8.99
CA GLY A 131 13.73 -9.32 8.15
C GLY A 131 12.41 -8.96 7.50
N LEU A 132 12.42 -7.87 6.78
CA LEU A 132 11.24 -7.24 6.22
C LEU A 132 11.23 -7.38 4.70
N PRO A 133 10.06 -7.59 4.10
CA PRO A 133 9.96 -7.70 2.65
C PRO A 133 10.24 -6.37 1.95
N VAL A 134 10.84 -6.47 0.78
CA VAL A 134 10.97 -5.39 -0.20
C VAL A 134 10.08 -5.72 -1.39
N ILE A 135 9.11 -4.87 -1.66
CA ILE A 135 8.14 -5.05 -2.73
C ILE A 135 8.42 -4.01 -3.81
N GLY A 136 8.56 -4.45 -5.04
CA GLY A 136 8.83 -3.62 -6.21
C GLY A 136 7.63 -2.77 -6.64
N HIS A 137 7.72 -2.25 -7.85
CA HIS A 137 6.70 -1.40 -8.47
C HIS A 137 5.61 -2.22 -9.16
N ASN A 138 4.41 -1.64 -9.32
CA ASN A 138 3.31 -2.27 -10.06
C ASN A 138 2.92 -3.66 -9.53
N VAL A 139 3.03 -3.89 -8.23
CA VAL A 139 2.68 -5.17 -7.60
C VAL A 139 1.21 -5.16 -7.16
N TRP A 140 0.51 -6.24 -7.48
CA TRP A 140 -0.85 -6.47 -7.01
C TRP A 140 -0.89 -7.63 -6.02
N ILE A 141 -1.50 -7.40 -4.84
CA ILE A 141 -1.57 -8.39 -3.77
C ILE A 141 -3.03 -8.74 -3.48
N GLY A 142 -3.37 -9.98 -3.79
CA GLY A 142 -4.71 -10.53 -3.67
C GLY A 142 -5.16 -10.75 -2.23
N THR A 143 -6.47 -10.82 -2.05
CA THR A 143 -7.16 -11.00 -0.78
C THR A 143 -6.64 -12.19 0.02
N GLY A 144 -6.46 -12.00 1.32
CA GLY A 144 -6.05 -13.07 2.23
C GLY A 144 -4.59 -13.51 2.06
N SER A 145 -3.78 -12.75 1.33
CA SER A 145 -2.38 -13.10 1.12
C SER A 145 -1.49 -12.65 2.27
N VAL A 146 -0.44 -13.43 2.51
CA VAL A 146 0.62 -13.13 3.47
C VAL A 146 1.95 -13.02 2.73
N VAL A 147 2.67 -11.91 2.94
CA VAL A 147 4.02 -11.69 2.41
C VAL A 147 4.95 -11.46 3.61
N ALA A 148 5.82 -12.42 3.90
CA ALA A 148 6.60 -12.39 5.13
C ALA A 148 8.05 -12.83 4.95
N GLY A 149 8.95 -12.13 5.66
CA GLY A 149 10.36 -12.44 5.74
C GLY A 149 11.26 -11.52 4.93
N ASN A 150 12.55 -11.77 5.01
CA ASN A 150 13.57 -11.05 4.24
C ASN A 150 13.56 -11.53 2.78
N ILE A 151 12.59 -11.06 2.03
CA ILE A 151 12.33 -11.46 0.65
C ILE A 151 12.14 -10.23 -0.24
N THR A 152 12.40 -10.42 -1.52
CA THR A 152 12.17 -9.41 -2.55
C THR A 152 11.07 -9.88 -3.50
N ILE A 153 10.05 -9.05 -3.69
CA ILE A 153 9.01 -9.21 -4.69
C ILE A 153 9.33 -8.28 -5.84
N GLY A 154 9.59 -8.83 -7.02
CA GLY A 154 9.97 -8.05 -8.20
C GLY A 154 8.84 -7.19 -8.75
N ASP A 155 9.18 -6.29 -9.67
CA ASP A 155 8.22 -5.40 -10.32
C ASP A 155 7.19 -6.17 -11.14
N GLY A 156 5.96 -5.68 -11.15
CA GLY A 156 4.87 -6.28 -11.94
C GLY A 156 4.41 -7.65 -11.46
N VAL A 157 4.78 -8.06 -10.25
CA VAL A 157 4.32 -9.33 -9.69
C VAL A 157 2.84 -9.24 -9.30
N THR A 158 2.13 -10.32 -9.57
CA THR A 158 0.75 -10.54 -9.10
C THR A 158 0.72 -11.71 -8.12
N ILE A 159 0.27 -11.42 -6.90
CA ILE A 159 0.06 -12.43 -5.86
C ILE A 159 -1.42 -12.75 -5.81
N SER A 160 -1.78 -13.99 -6.19
CA SER A 160 -3.16 -14.47 -6.16
C SER A 160 -3.72 -14.51 -4.73
N ALA A 161 -5.04 -14.40 -4.63
CA ALA A 161 -5.72 -14.47 -3.34
C ALA A 161 -5.35 -15.75 -2.54
N GLY A 162 -5.26 -15.61 -1.21
CA GLY A 162 -4.94 -16.73 -0.30
C GLY A 162 -3.50 -17.24 -0.38
N SER A 163 -2.60 -16.50 -1.03
CA SER A 163 -1.22 -16.95 -1.20
C SER A 163 -0.33 -16.61 0.01
N ILE A 164 0.54 -17.53 0.39
CA ILE A 164 1.55 -17.33 1.44
C ILE A 164 2.95 -17.28 0.80
N VAL A 165 3.47 -16.05 0.67
CA VAL A 165 4.75 -15.77 0.02
C VAL A 165 5.84 -15.62 1.06
N THR A 166 6.75 -16.59 1.11
CA THR A 166 7.88 -16.63 2.03
C THR A 166 9.23 -16.78 1.32
N ARG A 167 9.26 -16.57 -0.01
CA ARG A 167 10.47 -16.61 -0.83
C ARG A 167 10.43 -15.46 -1.83
N SER A 168 11.59 -15.01 -2.26
CA SER A 168 11.69 -13.98 -3.30
C SER A 168 11.06 -14.42 -4.61
N ILE A 169 10.39 -13.49 -5.28
CA ILE A 169 9.68 -13.70 -6.54
C ILE A 169 10.31 -12.82 -7.62
N PRO A 170 10.69 -13.38 -8.77
CA PRO A 170 11.18 -12.61 -9.90
C PRO A 170 10.13 -11.65 -10.47
N PRO A 171 10.53 -10.59 -11.20
CA PRO A 171 9.59 -9.67 -11.82
C PRO A 171 8.61 -10.35 -12.78
N LYS A 172 7.46 -9.70 -13.00
CA LYS A 172 6.41 -10.12 -13.97
C LYS A 172 5.95 -11.56 -13.78
N CYS A 173 5.85 -12.03 -12.56
CA CYS A 173 5.33 -13.36 -12.26
C CYS A 173 3.93 -13.29 -11.65
N LEU A 174 3.10 -14.25 -12.02
CA LEU A 174 1.90 -14.61 -11.28
C LEU A 174 2.27 -15.74 -10.30
N VAL A 175 1.97 -15.54 -9.02
CA VAL A 175 2.19 -16.54 -7.98
C VAL A 175 0.91 -16.90 -7.26
N ALA A 176 0.80 -18.16 -6.84
CA ALA A 176 -0.37 -18.65 -6.11
C ALA A 176 0.01 -19.78 -5.14
N GLY A 177 -0.81 -19.97 -4.11
CA GLY A 177 -0.80 -21.13 -3.21
C GLY A 177 -0.15 -20.89 -1.84
N ASN A 178 -0.17 -21.93 -1.03
CA ASN A 178 0.44 -21.98 0.30
C ASN A 178 1.30 -23.27 0.45
N PRO A 179 2.63 -23.19 0.40
CA PRO A 179 3.44 -22.01 0.10
C PRO A 179 3.31 -21.57 -1.38
N ALA A 180 3.38 -20.26 -1.63
CA ALA A 180 3.23 -19.74 -2.98
C ALA A 180 4.30 -20.23 -3.96
N ARG A 181 3.88 -20.49 -5.21
CA ARG A 181 4.74 -20.91 -6.32
C ARG A 181 4.44 -20.05 -7.54
N VAL A 182 5.43 -19.89 -8.42
CA VAL A 182 5.24 -19.23 -9.70
C VAL A 182 4.34 -20.10 -10.58
N VAL A 183 3.20 -19.53 -10.97
CA VAL A 183 2.20 -20.16 -11.85
C VAL A 183 2.45 -19.74 -13.30
N SER A 184 2.80 -18.47 -13.51
CA SER A 184 3.12 -17.94 -14.84
C SER A 184 4.27 -16.95 -14.75
N ARG A 185 5.12 -16.94 -15.77
CA ARG A 185 6.16 -15.94 -16.00
C ARG A 185 5.71 -14.98 -17.09
N ASP A 186 6.31 -13.79 -17.14
CA ASP A 186 5.94 -12.73 -18.08
C ASP A 186 4.46 -12.37 -18.08
N TYR A 187 3.86 -12.46 -16.87
CA TYR A 187 2.45 -12.15 -16.66
C TYR A 187 2.21 -10.63 -16.74
N ASP A 188 1.35 -10.23 -17.67
CA ASP A 188 0.91 -8.84 -17.77
C ASP A 188 -0.24 -8.56 -16.79
N ASN A 189 0.05 -7.80 -15.75
CA ASN A 189 -0.94 -7.37 -14.75
C ASN A 189 -1.50 -5.96 -15.01
N THR A 190 -1.26 -5.38 -16.17
CA THR A 190 -1.66 -4.00 -16.50
C THR A 190 -3.15 -3.77 -16.30
N HIS A 191 -3.97 -4.79 -16.58
CA HIS A 191 -5.43 -4.72 -16.38
C HIS A 191 -5.86 -4.64 -14.90
N MET A 192 -4.98 -5.06 -13.96
CA MET A 192 -5.21 -4.96 -12.50
C MET A 192 -4.65 -3.66 -11.94
N ILE A 193 -3.62 -3.11 -12.60
CA ILE A 193 -2.92 -1.88 -12.22
C ILE A 193 -3.18 -0.82 -13.29
N VAL A 194 -4.36 -0.27 -13.29
CA VAL A 194 -4.87 0.67 -14.34
C VAL A 194 -4.10 1.99 -14.41
N TYR A 195 -3.22 2.29 -13.45
CA TYR A 195 -2.50 3.57 -13.40
C TYR A 195 -1.09 3.44 -13.98
N ARG A 196 -0.86 4.04 -15.16
CA ARG A 196 0.49 4.25 -15.68
C ARG A 196 1.01 5.60 -15.19
N MET A 197 2.12 5.58 -14.44
CA MET A 197 2.73 6.79 -13.85
C MET A 197 3.34 7.73 -14.91
N ASN A 198 3.56 7.27 -16.14
CA ASN A 198 4.31 7.97 -17.20
C ASN A 198 3.45 8.49 -18.36
N ASP A 199 2.14 8.56 -18.22
CA ASP A 199 1.26 9.16 -19.25
C ASP A 199 0.87 10.59 -18.90
#